data_85b5cb34be805338cd15f6502183d08e
#
_entry.id   85b5cb34be805338cd15f6502183d08e
#
_cell.length_a   1.000
_cell.length_b   1.000
_cell.length_c   1.000
_cell.angle_alpha   90.00
_cell.angle_beta   90.00
_cell.angle_gamma   90.00
#
_symmetry.space_group_name_H-M   'P 1'
#
loop_
_entity.id
_entity.type
_entity.pdbx_description
1 polymer ?
#
loop_
_entity_poly.entity_id
_entity_poly.type
_entity_poly.pdbx_seq_one_letter_code
_entity_poly.pdbx_strand_id
1 'polypeptide(L)'
;MKLEIVTPEATLLNSEVVSVSVPGINGEFQMLDNHAPIVSLLVNGTVKFKGGAIKIEESFQDKFTKVDGEYQLSINSGTIEMKENKVIILAD
;
A
#
# COMPACT_ATOMS: atom_id res chain seq x y z
N MET A 1 -5.66 -5.90 9.12
CA MET A 1 -5.82 -5.73 7.67
C MET A 1 -4.54 -6.14 6.97
N LYS A 2 -4.67 -6.94 5.93
CA LYS A 2 -3.51 -7.39 5.17
C LYS A 2 -3.26 -6.51 3.97
N LEU A 3 -1.99 -6.13 3.74
CA LEU A 3 -1.60 -5.33 2.59
C LEU A 3 -0.62 -6.11 1.72
N GLU A 4 -0.94 -6.19 0.44
CA GLU A 4 -0.05 -6.75 -0.56
C GLU A 4 0.22 -5.70 -1.63
N ILE A 5 1.49 -5.47 -1.95
CA ILE A 5 1.91 -4.55 -3.00
C ILE A 5 2.67 -5.33 -4.05
N VAL A 6 2.17 -5.32 -5.28
CA VAL A 6 2.71 -6.11 -6.38
C VAL A 6 3.07 -5.19 -7.55
N THR A 7 4.24 -5.43 -8.13
CA THR A 7 4.68 -4.79 -9.37
C THR A 7 4.88 -5.87 -10.43
N PRO A 8 5.08 -5.50 -11.70
CA PRO A 8 5.34 -6.51 -12.73
C PRO A 8 6.56 -7.40 -12.43
N GLU A 9 7.53 -6.91 -11.67
CA GLU A 9 8.74 -7.68 -11.36
C GLU A 9 8.60 -8.54 -10.12
N ALA A 10 7.82 -8.12 -9.13
CA ALA A 10 7.81 -8.80 -7.84
C ALA A 10 6.68 -8.37 -6.93
N THR A 11 6.42 -9.19 -5.91
CA THR A 11 5.63 -8.78 -4.76
C THR A 11 6.56 -8.04 -3.81
N LEU A 12 6.36 -6.74 -3.69
CA LEU A 12 7.22 -5.88 -2.86
C LEU A 12 6.90 -5.99 -1.38
N LEU A 13 5.65 -6.26 -1.05
CA LEU A 13 5.19 -6.33 0.34
C LEU A 13 4.02 -7.29 0.47
N ASN A 14 4.02 -8.02 1.57
CA ASN A 14 2.88 -8.84 1.99
C ASN A 14 2.93 -8.85 3.52
N SER A 15 2.16 -8.00 4.16
CA SER A 15 2.27 -7.77 5.60
C SER A 15 0.93 -7.36 6.21
N GLU A 16 0.81 -7.59 7.52
CA GLU A 16 -0.28 -7.02 8.30
C GLU A 16 0.00 -5.55 8.54
N VAL A 17 -1.01 -4.71 8.35
CA VAL A 17 -0.93 -3.27 8.60
C VAL A 17 -2.18 -2.82 9.34
N VAL A 18 -2.11 -1.65 9.95
CA VAL A 18 -3.26 -1.05 10.63
C VAL A 18 -3.89 0.08 9.80
N SER A 19 -3.12 0.67 8.90
CA SER A 19 -3.64 1.72 8.02
C SER A 19 -2.88 1.75 6.71
N VAL A 20 -3.57 2.15 5.64
CA VAL A 20 -3.00 2.37 4.31
C VAL A 20 -3.60 3.63 3.73
N SER A 21 -2.76 4.53 3.23
CA SER A 21 -3.20 5.71 2.46
C SER A 21 -2.67 5.61 1.05
N VAL A 22 -3.47 5.96 0.07
CA VAL A 22 -3.13 5.81 -1.34
C VAL A 22 -3.49 7.06 -2.14
N PRO A 23 -2.77 7.35 -3.24
CA PRO A 23 -3.06 8.51 -4.08
C PRO A 23 -4.15 8.17 -5.10
N GLY A 24 -5.40 8.38 -4.73
CA GLY A 24 -6.54 8.14 -5.62
C GLY A 24 -6.72 9.26 -6.63
N ILE A 25 -7.55 9.00 -7.64
CA ILE A 25 -7.85 9.95 -8.71
C ILE A 25 -8.44 11.26 -8.19
N ASN A 26 -9.24 11.16 -7.13
CA ASN A 26 -9.89 12.32 -6.52
C ASN A 26 -9.17 12.80 -5.25
N GLY A 27 -7.92 12.41 -5.08
CA GLY A 27 -7.13 12.76 -3.92
C GLY A 27 -6.76 11.55 -3.07
N GLU A 28 -5.89 11.79 -2.10
CA GLU A 28 -5.47 10.76 -1.16
C GLU A 28 -6.64 10.29 -0.31
N PHE A 29 -6.75 8.97 -0.12
CA PHE A 29 -7.72 8.43 0.84
C PHE A 29 -7.08 7.32 1.67
N GLN A 30 -7.66 7.08 2.84
CA GLN A 30 -7.11 6.14 3.82
C GLN A 30 -8.09 5.01 4.09
N MET A 31 -7.53 3.81 4.28
CA MET A 31 -8.30 2.64 4.70
C MET A 31 -7.78 2.14 6.04
N LEU A 32 -8.71 1.82 6.92
CA LEU A 32 -8.43 1.20 8.21
C LEU A 32 -9.05 -0.19 8.21
N ASP A 33 -8.83 -0.93 9.30
CA ASP A 33 -9.39 -2.28 9.44
C ASP A 33 -10.87 -2.32 9.11
N ASN A 34 -11.26 -3.34 8.34
CA ASN A 34 -12.65 -3.60 7.99
C ASN A 34 -13.32 -2.51 7.15
N HIS A 35 -12.52 -1.74 6.42
CA HIS A 35 -13.07 -0.77 5.46
C HIS A 35 -13.93 -1.50 4.43
N ALA A 36 -14.99 -0.84 3.97
CA ALA A 36 -15.88 -1.38 2.95
C ALA A 36 -15.11 -1.72 1.67
N PRO A 37 -15.57 -2.73 0.90
CA PRO A 37 -14.93 -3.07 -0.38
C PRO A 37 -14.83 -1.87 -1.32
N ILE A 38 -13.68 -1.77 -1.99
CA ILE A 38 -13.43 -0.68 -2.94
C ILE A 38 -12.48 -1.17 -4.05
N VAL A 39 -12.69 -0.66 -5.23
CA VAL A 39 -11.76 -0.80 -6.36
C VAL A 39 -11.56 0.60 -6.92
N SER A 40 -10.31 1.01 -7.10
CA SER A 40 -10.01 2.36 -7.57
C SER A 40 -8.73 2.40 -8.37
N LEU A 41 -8.63 3.39 -9.25
CA LEU A 41 -7.39 3.72 -9.94
C LEU A 41 -6.55 4.60 -9.03
N LEU A 42 -5.23 4.43 -9.11
CA LEU A 42 -4.26 5.24 -8.40
C LEU A 42 -3.45 6.06 -9.39
N VAL A 43 -3.05 7.24 -8.97
CA VAL A 43 -2.27 8.16 -9.78
C VAL A 43 -0.88 8.30 -9.20
N ASN A 44 -0.03 9.10 -9.84
CA ASN A 44 1.31 9.40 -9.33
C ASN A 44 1.20 9.96 -7.92
N GLY A 45 1.97 9.37 -7.00
CA GLY A 45 1.95 9.80 -5.61
C GLY A 45 2.60 8.77 -4.71
N THR A 46 2.24 8.82 -3.44
CA THR A 46 2.88 8.00 -2.40
C THR A 46 1.85 7.11 -1.70
N VAL A 47 2.16 5.82 -1.65
CA VAL A 47 1.43 4.87 -0.79
C VAL A 47 2.07 4.93 0.58
N LYS A 48 1.26 5.09 1.63
CA LYS A 48 1.75 5.19 3.02
C LYS A 48 1.05 4.12 3.85
N PHE A 49 1.79 3.44 4.70
CA PHE A 49 1.19 2.40 5.54
C PHE A 49 1.90 2.30 6.89
N LYS A 50 1.14 1.85 7.88
CA LYS A 50 1.64 1.65 9.25
C LYS A 50 1.22 0.28 9.76
N GLY A 51 2.03 -0.29 10.64
CA GLY A 51 1.73 -1.54 11.30
C GLY A 51 2.74 -1.83 12.40
N GLY A 52 2.41 -2.77 13.27
CA GLY A 52 3.25 -3.10 14.42
C GLY A 52 4.46 -3.96 14.08
N ALA A 53 4.35 -4.81 13.06
CA ALA A 53 5.39 -5.79 12.75
C ALA A 53 5.55 -5.93 11.25
N ILE A 54 5.84 -4.83 10.59
CA ILE A 54 6.02 -4.82 9.14
C ILE A 54 7.42 -5.31 8.80
N LYS A 55 7.49 -6.34 7.95
CA LYS A 55 8.74 -6.86 7.42
C LYS A 55 8.79 -6.63 5.92
N ILE A 56 9.88 -5.97 5.48
CA ILE A 56 10.16 -5.76 4.07
C ILE A 56 11.39 -6.58 3.74
N GLU A 57 11.31 -7.39 2.67
CA GLU A 57 12.46 -8.18 2.23
C GLU A 57 13.65 -7.26 1.96
N GLU A 58 14.83 -7.72 2.34
CA GLU A 58 16.06 -6.94 2.22
C GLU A 58 16.28 -6.42 0.81
N SER A 59 15.98 -7.22 -0.19
CA SER A 59 16.15 -6.83 -1.59
C SER A 59 15.24 -5.69 -2.03
N PHE A 60 14.18 -5.38 -1.27
CA PHE A 60 13.23 -4.31 -1.60
C PHE A 60 13.25 -3.15 -0.63
N GLN A 61 14.08 -3.20 0.42
CA GLN A 61 14.06 -2.17 1.46
C GLN A 61 14.39 -0.77 0.93
N ASP A 62 15.21 -0.67 -0.10
CA ASP A 62 15.58 0.62 -0.67
C ASP A 62 14.44 1.28 -1.47
N LYS A 63 13.38 0.54 -1.77
CA LYS A 63 12.21 1.11 -2.45
C LYS A 63 11.27 1.85 -1.49
N PHE A 64 11.44 1.65 -0.21
CA PHE A 64 10.59 2.22 0.82
C PHE A 64 11.35 3.25 1.65
N THR A 65 10.63 4.27 2.12
CA THR A 65 11.16 5.26 3.06
C THR A 65 10.34 5.16 4.34
N LYS A 66 10.98 5.29 5.50
CA LYS A 66 10.27 5.29 6.77
C LYS A 66 10.38 6.65 7.42
N VAL A 67 9.23 7.28 7.69
CA VAL A 67 9.15 8.62 8.31
C VAL A 67 8.16 8.54 9.47
N ASP A 68 8.63 8.81 10.68
CA ASP A 68 7.79 8.83 11.89
C ASP A 68 6.92 7.57 12.04
N GLY A 69 7.53 6.39 11.83
CA GLY A 69 6.82 5.12 11.97
C GLY A 69 5.93 4.75 10.81
N GLU A 70 5.88 5.57 9.77
CA GLU A 70 5.10 5.31 8.58
C GLU A 70 6.00 4.94 7.42
N TYR A 71 5.71 3.84 6.75
CA TYR A 71 6.42 3.46 5.53
C TYR A 71 5.78 4.12 4.33
N GLN A 72 6.61 4.52 3.38
CA GLN A 72 6.18 5.23 2.17
C GLN A 72 6.81 4.60 0.93
N LEU A 73 5.99 4.46 -0.12
CA LEU A 73 6.42 3.95 -1.41
C LEU A 73 5.88 4.87 -2.50
N SER A 74 6.77 5.42 -3.32
CA SER A 74 6.37 6.24 -4.46
C SER A 74 5.92 5.34 -5.60
N ILE A 75 4.78 5.68 -6.21
CA ILE A 75 4.27 4.99 -7.39
C ILE A 75 3.94 6.00 -8.49
N ASN A 76 3.96 5.55 -9.74
CA ASN A 76 3.58 6.38 -10.88
C ASN A 76 2.10 6.22 -11.21
N SER A 77 1.58 5.02 -11.05
CA SER A 77 0.18 4.69 -11.30
C SER A 77 -0.09 3.32 -10.73
N GLY A 78 -1.35 2.94 -10.70
CA GLY A 78 -1.71 1.60 -10.25
C GLY A 78 -3.19 1.46 -10.01
N THR A 79 -3.54 0.36 -9.35
CA THR A 79 -4.91 0.09 -8.92
C THR A 79 -4.88 -0.42 -7.50
N ILE A 80 -5.98 -0.24 -6.81
CA ILE A 80 -6.17 -0.78 -5.48
C ILE A 80 -7.49 -1.53 -5.41
N GLU A 81 -7.48 -2.66 -4.72
CA GLU A 81 -8.69 -3.40 -4.38
C GLU A 81 -8.68 -3.70 -2.89
N MET A 82 -9.78 -3.43 -2.23
CA MET A 82 -9.99 -3.83 -0.85
C MET A 82 -11.21 -4.73 -0.76
N LYS A 83 -11.05 -5.90 -0.14
CA LYS A 83 -12.13 -6.86 0.07
C LYS A 83 -11.77 -7.80 1.22
N GLU A 84 -12.74 -8.04 2.09
CA GLU A 84 -12.57 -8.98 3.20
C GLU A 84 -11.32 -8.69 4.04
N ASN A 85 -11.13 -7.42 4.38
CA ASN A 85 -10.02 -6.93 5.21
C ASN A 85 -8.63 -7.19 4.58
N LYS A 86 -8.58 -7.28 3.25
CA LYS A 86 -7.35 -7.45 2.50
C LYS A 86 -7.24 -6.38 1.42
N VAL A 87 -6.10 -5.72 1.36
CA VAL A 87 -5.80 -4.69 0.38
C VAL A 87 -4.74 -5.20 -0.57
N ILE A 88 -5.01 -5.09 -1.87
CA ILE A 88 -4.04 -5.42 -2.90
C ILE A 88 -3.79 -4.17 -3.73
N ILE A 89 -2.53 -3.77 -3.84
CA ILE A 89 -2.10 -2.66 -4.69
C ILE A 89 -1.27 -3.22 -5.82
N LEU A 90 -1.70 -2.95 -7.05
CA LEU A 90 -0.92 -3.28 -8.25
C LEU A 90 -0.32 -1.97 -8.73
N ALA A 91 1.00 -1.85 -8.67
CA ALA A 91 1.72 -0.63 -9.03
C ALA A 91 2.62 -0.87 -10.23
N ASP A 92 2.83 0.18 -11.00
CA ASP A 92 3.77 0.14 -12.14
C ASP A 92 5.20 0.40 -11.70
#